data_26897edc4fc6c83511e973b60283a500
#
_entry.id   26897edc4fc6c83511e973b60283a500
#
_cell.length_a   1.000
_cell.length_b   1.000
_cell.length_c   1.000
_cell.angle_alpha   90.00
_cell.angle_beta   90.00
_cell.angle_gamma   90.00
#
_symmetry.space_group_name_H-M   'P 1'
#
loop_
_entity.id
_entity.type
_entity.pdbx_description
1 polymer ?
#
loop_
_entity_poly.entity_id
_entity_poly.type
_entity_poly.pdbx_seq_one_letter_code
_entity_poly.pdbx_strand_id
1 'polypeptide(L)'
;IQLGYQHRGVEALALQRPPLAMTTLVETIVGDSSIAYAWGYCAAMEALAEAPVALETELVRGVALELERVAMHLGSLNGLATDIAFLQGGATYGRLRTAIINASMRCCGSRFGRGWLRPGGVRFGLSAELRRDLLVTLAAFAKDFAQVNDLMLGARSVQSRFRGTGVVSQQAAHEIGLVGLVARASGVAVDTRSSRPGRVHGAHPVALLTEETGDCWARLRLRMREIDESVRWLTQVLQASGLDLSAASQRAPERLLPDRLCVSVREGVRGPVVQVIETGRDGSLVHYKVQDPSLQNWFGLALAVRDNEISDFPICNKSFDLSYCGNDL
;
A
#
# COMPACT_ATOMS: atom_id res chain seq x y z
N ILE A 1 4.34 22.66 -7.98
CA ILE A 1 4.85 21.28 -8.10
C ILE A 1 4.90 20.95 -9.59
N GLN A 2 6.03 20.49 -10.08
CA GLN A 2 6.19 20.05 -11.48
C GLN A 2 6.33 18.54 -11.50
N LEU A 3 5.52 17.86 -12.31
CA LEU A 3 5.43 16.41 -12.46
C LEU A 3 5.78 16.03 -13.92
N GLY A 4 5.87 14.72 -14.21
CA GLY A 4 6.15 14.21 -15.56
C GLY A 4 7.60 13.77 -15.79
N TYR A 5 8.55 14.14 -14.92
CA TYR A 5 9.97 13.82 -15.08
C TYR A 5 10.32 12.33 -14.87
N GLN A 6 9.41 11.57 -14.28
CA GLN A 6 9.58 10.13 -14.04
C GLN A 6 8.78 9.26 -15.03
N HIS A 7 8.27 9.86 -16.12
CA HIS A 7 7.52 9.13 -17.14
C HIS A 7 8.40 8.09 -17.84
N ARG A 8 7.90 6.86 -17.91
CA ARG A 8 8.61 5.69 -18.48
C ARG A 8 7.80 4.97 -19.56
N GLY A 9 6.60 5.47 -19.86
CA GLY A 9 5.70 4.88 -20.86
C GLY A 9 5.21 3.47 -20.49
N VAL A 10 4.99 3.17 -19.19
CA VAL A 10 4.67 1.82 -18.72
C VAL A 10 3.38 1.28 -19.34
N GLU A 11 2.39 2.14 -19.53
CA GLU A 11 1.11 1.76 -20.17
C GLU A 11 1.33 1.29 -21.62
N ALA A 12 2.13 2.04 -22.40
CA ALA A 12 2.47 1.67 -23.76
C ALA A 12 3.30 0.39 -23.84
N LEU A 13 4.26 0.21 -22.91
CA LEU A 13 5.05 -1.01 -22.81
C LEU A 13 4.19 -2.24 -22.47
N ALA A 14 3.14 -2.04 -21.67
CA ALA A 14 2.22 -3.11 -21.31
C ALA A 14 1.48 -3.69 -22.53
N LEU A 15 1.11 -2.86 -23.49
CA LEU A 15 0.41 -3.28 -24.71
C LEU A 15 1.33 -4.05 -25.69
N GLN A 16 2.64 -3.96 -25.53
CA GLN A 16 3.63 -4.59 -26.42
C GLN A 16 4.11 -5.97 -25.93
N ARG A 17 3.63 -6.44 -24.80
CA ARG A 17 4.12 -7.66 -24.16
C ARG A 17 3.00 -8.67 -23.88
N PRO A 18 3.32 -9.96 -23.75
CA PRO A 18 2.32 -10.95 -23.38
C PRO A 18 1.67 -10.61 -22.04
N PRO A 19 0.33 -10.50 -21.95
CA PRO A 19 -0.36 -10.03 -20.75
C PRO A 19 0.00 -10.81 -19.48
N LEU A 20 0.04 -12.13 -19.57
CA LEU A 20 0.30 -12.99 -18.41
C LEU A 20 1.75 -12.92 -17.89
N ALA A 21 2.68 -12.34 -18.64
CA ALA A 21 4.06 -12.12 -18.24
C ALA A 21 4.34 -10.71 -17.68
N MET A 22 3.34 -9.84 -17.66
CA MET A 22 3.50 -8.42 -17.35
C MET A 22 3.67 -8.08 -15.87
N THR A 23 3.40 -9.02 -14.95
CA THR A 23 3.44 -8.75 -13.49
C THR A 23 4.74 -8.09 -13.05
N THR A 24 5.88 -8.54 -13.60
CA THR A 24 7.21 -7.98 -13.26
C THR A 24 7.39 -6.53 -13.70
N LEU A 25 6.75 -6.09 -14.79
CA LEU A 25 6.75 -4.69 -15.20
C LEU A 25 5.83 -3.87 -14.28
N VAL A 26 4.65 -4.38 -13.99
CA VAL A 26 3.65 -3.73 -13.12
C VAL A 26 4.20 -3.49 -11.72
N GLU A 27 4.99 -4.42 -11.16
CA GLU A 27 5.70 -4.27 -9.88
C GLU A 27 6.70 -3.10 -9.87
N THR A 28 7.09 -2.58 -11.03
CA THR A 28 8.04 -1.47 -11.14
C THR A 28 7.37 -0.10 -11.24
N ILE A 29 6.06 -0.03 -11.40
CA ILE A 29 5.32 1.24 -11.53
C ILE A 29 5.62 2.13 -10.34
N VAL A 30 5.50 1.57 -9.12
CA VAL A 30 5.91 2.23 -7.89
C VAL A 30 6.84 1.30 -7.11
N GLY A 31 8.08 1.73 -6.90
CA GLY A 31 9.13 0.86 -6.35
C GLY A 31 8.87 0.34 -4.94
N ASP A 32 8.07 1.03 -4.15
CA ASP A 32 7.71 0.72 -2.77
C ASP A 32 6.25 0.28 -2.58
N SER A 33 5.50 0.05 -3.66
CA SER A 33 4.12 -0.46 -3.65
C SER A 33 3.95 -1.63 -4.62
N SER A 34 4.95 -2.47 -4.75
CA SER A 34 5.02 -3.56 -5.74
C SER A 34 3.86 -4.54 -5.61
N ILE A 35 3.46 -4.89 -4.39
CA ILE A 35 2.39 -5.85 -4.11
C ILE A 35 1.02 -5.29 -4.48
N ALA A 36 0.73 -4.03 -4.12
CA ALA A 36 -0.57 -3.44 -4.43
C ALA A 36 -0.83 -3.44 -5.94
N TYR A 37 0.18 -3.07 -6.74
CA TYR A 37 0.09 -3.08 -8.19
C TYR A 37 0.03 -4.50 -8.77
N ALA A 38 0.90 -5.40 -8.30
CA ALA A 38 0.91 -6.79 -8.75
C ALA A 38 -0.41 -7.50 -8.47
N TRP A 39 -0.99 -7.31 -7.27
CA TRP A 39 -2.27 -7.93 -6.92
C TRP A 39 -3.41 -7.38 -7.78
N GLY A 40 -3.47 -6.05 -7.97
CA GLY A 40 -4.47 -5.44 -8.86
C GLY A 40 -4.41 -6.01 -10.27
N TYR A 41 -3.20 -6.14 -10.82
CA TYR A 41 -2.97 -6.72 -12.14
C TYR A 41 -3.34 -8.21 -12.20
N CYS A 42 -2.85 -9.02 -11.27
CA CYS A 42 -3.16 -10.45 -11.22
C CYS A 42 -4.67 -10.70 -11.15
N ALA A 43 -5.37 -9.96 -10.28
CA ALA A 43 -6.82 -10.08 -10.14
C ALA A 43 -7.56 -9.68 -11.43
N ALA A 44 -7.08 -8.66 -12.14
CA ALA A 44 -7.65 -8.29 -13.44
C ALA A 44 -7.42 -9.38 -14.49
N MET A 45 -6.22 -9.96 -14.58
CA MET A 45 -5.94 -11.07 -15.50
C MET A 45 -6.82 -12.30 -15.20
N GLU A 46 -7.00 -12.62 -13.93
CA GLU A 46 -7.86 -13.72 -13.47
C GLU A 46 -9.33 -13.48 -13.81
N ALA A 47 -9.81 -12.26 -13.63
CA ALA A 47 -11.17 -11.88 -14.02
C ALA A 47 -11.39 -11.94 -15.53
N LEU A 48 -10.43 -11.38 -16.32
CA LEU A 48 -10.48 -11.40 -17.79
C LEU A 48 -10.36 -12.81 -18.39
N ALA A 49 -9.82 -13.76 -17.63
CA ALA A 49 -9.70 -15.16 -18.03
C ALA A 49 -10.80 -16.06 -17.44
N GLU A 50 -11.70 -15.51 -16.60
CA GLU A 50 -12.68 -16.26 -15.80
C GLU A 50 -12.03 -17.41 -15.00
N ALA A 51 -10.82 -17.17 -14.47
CA ALA A 51 -10.00 -18.13 -13.73
C ALA A 51 -9.87 -17.73 -12.25
N PRO A 52 -10.88 -18.00 -11.42
CA PRO A 52 -10.86 -17.63 -10.01
C PRO A 52 -9.76 -18.37 -9.25
N VAL A 53 -9.15 -17.70 -8.27
CA VAL A 53 -8.16 -18.29 -7.37
C VAL A 53 -8.80 -18.69 -6.04
N ALA A 54 -8.17 -19.60 -5.29
CA ALA A 54 -8.60 -20.00 -3.96
C ALA A 54 -8.49 -18.85 -2.95
N LEU A 55 -9.31 -18.87 -1.90
CA LEU A 55 -9.28 -17.86 -0.84
C LEU A 55 -7.90 -17.83 -0.15
N GLU A 56 -7.32 -18.99 0.09
CA GLU A 56 -5.98 -19.13 0.68
C GLU A 56 -4.91 -18.39 -0.12
N THR A 57 -4.97 -18.47 -1.45
CA THR A 57 -4.08 -17.71 -2.34
C THR A 57 -4.28 -16.19 -2.17
N GLU A 58 -5.54 -15.73 -2.13
CA GLU A 58 -5.84 -14.31 -1.90
C GLU A 58 -5.42 -13.86 -0.51
N LEU A 59 -5.53 -14.72 0.52
CA LEU A 59 -5.04 -14.44 1.87
C LEU A 59 -3.51 -14.29 1.91
N VAL A 60 -2.76 -15.13 1.19
CA VAL A 60 -1.29 -14.96 1.06
C VAL A 60 -0.95 -13.63 0.39
N ARG A 61 -1.70 -13.22 -0.64
CA ARG A 61 -1.56 -11.89 -1.26
C ARG A 61 -1.89 -10.76 -0.29
N GLY A 62 -2.92 -10.95 0.54
CA GLY A 62 -3.27 -10.02 1.60
C GLY A 62 -2.15 -9.89 2.65
N VAL A 63 -1.55 -11.00 3.08
CA VAL A 63 -0.38 -10.99 3.97
C VAL A 63 0.78 -10.21 3.34
N ALA A 64 1.06 -10.44 2.05
CA ALA A 64 2.10 -9.70 1.34
C ALA A 64 1.81 -8.18 1.30
N LEU A 65 0.55 -7.78 1.04
CA LEU A 65 0.15 -6.38 0.98
C LEU A 65 0.22 -5.69 2.34
N GLU A 66 -0.19 -6.34 3.41
CA GLU A 66 -0.14 -5.74 4.74
C GLU A 66 1.32 -5.67 5.28
N LEU A 67 2.20 -6.62 4.93
CA LEU A 67 3.64 -6.49 5.19
C LEU A 67 4.26 -5.30 4.43
N GLU A 68 3.87 -5.09 3.15
CA GLU A 68 4.27 -3.91 2.36
C GLU A 68 3.78 -2.63 3.05
N ARG A 69 2.51 -2.55 3.46
CA ARG A 69 1.91 -1.41 4.14
C ARG A 69 2.68 -1.05 5.41
N VAL A 70 2.92 -2.01 6.29
CA VAL A 70 3.69 -1.80 7.55
C VAL A 70 5.08 -1.28 7.24
N ALA A 71 5.81 -1.91 6.29
CA ALA A 71 7.17 -1.50 5.94
C ALA A 71 7.23 -0.08 5.36
N MET A 72 6.24 0.31 4.55
CA MET A 72 6.24 1.64 3.92
C MET A 72 5.80 2.74 4.89
N HIS A 73 4.80 2.49 5.73
CA HIS A 73 4.46 3.43 6.80
C HIS A 73 5.63 3.66 7.77
N LEU A 74 6.39 2.61 8.11
CA LEU A 74 7.61 2.76 8.91
C LEU A 74 8.68 3.61 8.20
N GLY A 75 8.80 3.49 6.88
CA GLY A 75 9.66 4.35 6.07
C GLY A 75 9.25 5.82 6.14
N SER A 76 7.93 6.07 6.08
CA SER A 76 7.37 7.43 6.24
C SER A 76 7.60 7.98 7.65
N LEU A 77 7.36 7.18 8.70
CA LEU A 77 7.60 7.57 10.10
C LEU A 77 9.08 7.85 10.37
N ASN A 78 9.99 7.05 9.79
CA ASN A 78 11.43 7.32 9.84
C ASN A 78 11.76 8.68 9.24
N GLY A 79 11.27 8.97 8.02
CA GLY A 79 11.50 10.25 7.35
C GLY A 79 10.94 11.42 8.15
N LEU A 80 9.69 11.33 8.62
CA LEU A 80 9.05 12.36 9.45
C LEU A 80 9.84 12.65 10.73
N ALA A 81 10.31 11.61 11.42
CA ALA A 81 11.13 11.78 12.62
C ALA A 81 12.49 12.43 12.30
N THR A 82 13.09 12.06 11.17
CA THR A 82 14.39 12.61 10.71
C THR A 82 14.25 14.09 10.32
N ASP A 83 13.19 14.47 9.61
CA ASP A 83 12.94 15.85 9.14
C ASP A 83 12.81 16.86 10.30
N ILE A 84 12.42 16.41 11.49
CA ILE A 84 12.34 17.23 12.71
C ILE A 84 13.51 16.99 13.66
N ALA A 85 14.57 16.31 13.22
CA ALA A 85 15.73 15.94 14.04
C ALA A 85 15.40 15.06 15.28
N PHE A 86 14.29 14.32 15.28
CA PHE A 86 13.98 13.31 16.29
C PHE A 86 14.71 12.00 15.97
N LEU A 87 16.05 12.03 16.02
CA LEU A 87 16.92 10.99 15.46
C LEU A 87 16.74 9.62 16.09
N GLN A 88 16.49 9.57 17.42
CA GLN A 88 16.24 8.32 18.12
C GLN A 88 14.99 7.61 17.59
N GLY A 89 13.91 8.37 17.36
CA GLY A 89 12.68 7.84 16.75
C GLY A 89 12.94 7.37 15.32
N GLY A 90 13.62 8.19 14.51
CA GLY A 90 13.99 7.82 13.14
C GLY A 90 14.78 6.51 13.08
N ALA A 91 15.86 6.39 13.86
CA ALA A 91 16.67 5.17 13.92
C ALA A 91 15.85 3.92 14.33
N THR A 92 14.93 4.08 15.30
CA THR A 92 14.09 2.99 15.76
C THR A 92 13.08 2.55 14.71
N TYR A 93 12.38 3.49 14.03
CA TYR A 93 11.48 3.16 12.93
C TYR A 93 12.23 2.50 11.77
N GLY A 94 13.46 2.95 11.46
CA GLY A 94 14.32 2.33 10.45
C GLY A 94 14.68 0.88 10.79
N ARG A 95 15.01 0.59 12.05
CA ARG A 95 15.28 -0.77 12.55
C ARG A 95 14.03 -1.65 12.46
N LEU A 96 12.87 -1.13 12.87
CA LEU A 96 11.59 -1.84 12.80
C LEU A 96 11.20 -2.14 11.35
N ARG A 97 11.41 -1.18 10.44
CA ARG A 97 11.23 -1.39 9.00
C ARG A 97 12.10 -2.53 8.47
N THR A 98 13.35 -2.60 8.90
CA THR A 98 14.27 -3.68 8.51
C THR A 98 13.76 -5.04 8.97
N ALA A 99 13.19 -5.16 10.17
CA ALA A 99 12.61 -6.41 10.65
C ALA A 99 11.45 -6.89 9.76
N ILE A 100 10.54 -5.99 9.35
CA ILE A 100 9.41 -6.32 8.46
C ILE A 100 9.89 -6.65 7.03
N ILE A 101 10.87 -5.91 6.51
CA ILE A 101 11.48 -6.22 5.19
C ILE A 101 12.14 -7.60 5.22
N ASN A 102 12.84 -7.95 6.28
CA ASN A 102 13.44 -9.27 6.44
C ASN A 102 12.37 -10.37 6.55
N ALA A 103 11.21 -10.09 7.15
CA ALA A 103 10.07 -10.99 7.13
C ALA A 103 9.59 -11.25 5.69
N SER A 104 9.43 -10.20 4.88
CA SER A 104 9.09 -10.34 3.44
C SER A 104 10.14 -11.14 2.68
N MET A 105 11.43 -10.92 2.96
CA MET A 105 12.53 -11.69 2.35
C MET A 105 12.47 -13.17 2.70
N ARG A 106 12.11 -13.53 3.93
CA ARG A 106 11.91 -14.95 4.29
C ARG A 106 10.73 -15.58 3.55
N CYS A 107 9.69 -14.79 3.25
CA CYS A 107 8.52 -15.28 2.52
C CYS A 107 8.79 -15.51 1.02
N CYS A 108 9.51 -14.62 0.36
CA CYS A 108 9.59 -14.62 -1.11
C CYS A 108 10.97 -14.30 -1.69
N GLY A 109 12.00 -14.11 -0.86
CA GLY A 109 13.35 -13.75 -1.32
C GLY A 109 13.51 -12.31 -1.80
N SER A 110 12.47 -11.47 -1.70
CA SER A 110 12.50 -10.07 -2.15
C SER A 110 12.14 -9.10 -1.03
N ARG A 111 12.90 -7.99 -0.94
CA ARG A 111 12.67 -6.93 0.05
C ARG A 111 11.31 -6.23 -0.08
N PHE A 112 10.78 -6.15 -1.30
CA PHE A 112 9.54 -5.48 -1.66
C PHE A 112 8.50 -6.44 -2.22
N GLY A 113 8.65 -7.74 -1.98
CA GLY A 113 7.71 -8.75 -2.44
C GLY A 113 7.68 -8.99 -3.95
N ARG A 114 8.64 -8.48 -4.71
CA ARG A 114 8.68 -8.63 -6.17
C ARG A 114 8.80 -10.08 -6.57
N GLY A 115 8.04 -10.47 -7.59
CA GLY A 115 7.97 -11.84 -8.07
C GLY A 115 7.23 -12.79 -7.15
N TRP A 116 6.59 -12.32 -6.10
CA TRP A 116 5.79 -13.17 -5.20
C TRP A 116 4.43 -13.51 -5.80
N LEU A 117 3.73 -12.50 -6.32
CA LEU A 117 2.41 -12.64 -6.93
C LEU A 117 2.53 -12.93 -8.43
N ARG A 118 1.57 -13.71 -8.95
CA ARG A 118 1.42 -13.98 -10.39
C ARG A 118 -0.05 -14.27 -10.73
N PRO A 119 -0.48 -14.10 -11.97
CA PRO A 119 -1.80 -14.54 -12.40
C PRO A 119 -2.01 -16.03 -12.12
N GLY A 120 -3.15 -16.37 -11.52
CA GLY A 120 -3.49 -17.71 -11.10
C GLY A 120 -2.85 -18.18 -9.78
N GLY A 121 -2.10 -17.32 -9.04
CA GLY A 121 -1.55 -17.75 -7.76
C GLY A 121 -0.51 -16.83 -7.15
N VAL A 122 0.34 -17.46 -6.34
CA VAL A 122 1.56 -16.91 -5.77
C VAL A 122 2.71 -17.88 -6.03
N ARG A 123 3.95 -17.41 -6.07
CA ARG A 123 5.12 -18.29 -6.23
C ARG A 123 5.44 -19.07 -4.98
N PHE A 124 5.21 -18.45 -3.84
CA PHE A 124 5.59 -18.98 -2.53
C PHE A 124 4.40 -18.87 -1.60
N GLY A 125 3.98 -20.00 -1.03
CA GLY A 125 3.02 -20.05 0.05
C GLY A 125 3.68 -19.83 1.41
N LEU A 126 2.89 -19.87 2.47
CA LEU A 126 3.34 -19.69 3.83
C LEU A 126 3.27 -21.02 4.59
N SER A 127 4.39 -21.71 4.74
CA SER A 127 4.46 -22.93 5.53
C SER A 127 4.08 -22.69 7.00
N ALA A 128 3.73 -23.75 7.73
CA ALA A 128 3.42 -23.66 9.15
C ALA A 128 4.60 -23.10 9.98
N GLU A 129 5.83 -23.41 9.58
CA GLU A 129 7.03 -22.88 10.20
C GLU A 129 7.18 -21.38 9.96
N LEU A 130 7.03 -20.95 8.70
CA LEU A 130 7.10 -19.54 8.32
C LEU A 130 5.99 -18.71 8.98
N ARG A 131 4.77 -19.26 9.09
CA ARG A 131 3.67 -18.61 9.83
C ARG A 131 4.04 -18.37 11.30
N ARG A 132 4.64 -19.37 11.99
CA ARG A 132 5.11 -19.22 13.36
C ARG A 132 6.22 -18.17 13.50
N ASP A 133 7.18 -18.17 12.57
CA ASP A 133 8.27 -17.19 12.54
C ASP A 133 7.74 -15.75 12.36
N LEU A 134 6.78 -15.57 11.44
CA LEU A 134 6.11 -14.29 11.25
C LEU A 134 5.38 -13.82 12.52
N LEU A 135 4.65 -14.69 13.19
CA LEU A 135 3.95 -14.36 14.46
C LEU A 135 4.93 -13.92 15.55
N VAL A 136 6.07 -14.60 15.71
CA VAL A 136 7.12 -14.21 16.66
C VAL A 136 7.69 -12.84 16.28
N THR A 137 7.96 -12.61 14.98
CA THR A 137 8.46 -11.32 14.49
C THR A 137 7.47 -10.20 14.77
N LEU A 138 6.17 -10.40 14.49
CA LEU A 138 5.13 -9.40 14.70
C LEU A 138 4.91 -9.09 16.19
N ALA A 139 4.98 -10.08 17.06
CA ALA A 139 4.85 -9.87 18.51
C ALA A 139 6.02 -9.03 19.09
N ALA A 140 7.25 -9.31 18.68
CA ALA A 140 8.41 -8.53 19.08
C ALA A 140 8.34 -7.10 18.50
N PHE A 141 7.92 -6.97 17.24
CA PHE A 141 7.70 -5.70 16.56
C PHE A 141 6.68 -4.82 17.29
N ALA A 142 5.52 -5.34 17.63
CA ALA A 142 4.43 -4.59 18.26
C ALA A 142 4.87 -3.94 19.58
N LYS A 143 5.66 -4.65 20.39
CA LYS A 143 6.21 -4.15 21.66
C LYS A 143 7.11 -2.94 21.45
N ASP A 144 8.08 -3.04 20.54
CA ASP A 144 9.04 -1.98 20.29
C ASP A 144 8.38 -0.79 19.58
N PHE A 145 7.38 -1.08 18.71
CA PHE A 145 6.61 -0.06 18.00
C PHE A 145 5.78 0.79 18.95
N ALA A 146 5.10 0.19 19.92
CA ALA A 146 4.37 0.92 20.94
C ALA A 146 5.29 1.87 21.73
N GLN A 147 6.46 1.39 22.16
CA GLN A 147 7.41 2.22 22.92
C GLN A 147 7.92 3.44 22.15
N VAL A 148 8.28 3.29 20.87
CA VAL A 148 8.75 4.44 20.07
C VAL A 148 7.62 5.41 19.75
N ASN A 149 6.38 4.93 19.56
CA ASN A 149 5.22 5.77 19.36
C ASN A 149 4.94 6.62 20.61
N ASP A 150 4.96 6.04 21.79
CA ASP A 150 4.78 6.76 23.06
C ASP A 150 5.82 7.88 23.22
N LEU A 151 7.09 7.59 22.92
CA LEU A 151 8.15 8.60 22.95
C LEU A 151 7.92 9.72 21.93
N MET A 152 7.55 9.38 20.70
CA MET A 152 7.33 10.37 19.63
C MET A 152 6.09 11.22 19.91
N LEU A 153 4.97 10.62 20.31
CA LEU A 153 3.72 11.32 20.59
C LEU A 153 3.80 12.15 21.87
N GLY A 154 4.62 11.74 22.86
CA GLY A 154 4.84 12.46 24.12
C GLY A 154 5.78 13.66 23.99
N ALA A 155 6.62 13.72 22.97
CA ALA A 155 7.62 14.77 22.79
C ALA A 155 6.97 16.11 22.39
N ARG A 156 7.12 17.14 23.24
CA ARG A 156 6.57 18.50 22.97
C ARG A 156 7.12 19.12 21.66
N SER A 157 8.39 18.89 21.37
CA SER A 157 9.02 19.36 20.13
C SER A 157 8.37 18.74 18.88
N VAL A 158 8.01 17.45 18.94
CA VAL A 158 7.27 16.76 17.86
C VAL A 158 5.88 17.39 17.72
N GLN A 159 5.13 17.49 18.81
CA GLN A 159 3.78 18.06 18.80
C GLN A 159 3.76 19.48 18.21
N SER A 160 4.69 20.34 18.62
CA SER A 160 4.75 21.74 18.15
C SER A 160 5.06 21.86 16.65
N ARG A 161 5.78 20.90 16.08
CA ARG A 161 6.12 20.91 14.65
C ARG A 161 5.01 20.30 13.77
N PHE A 162 4.21 19.38 14.31
CA PHE A 162 3.22 18.62 13.51
C PHE A 162 1.80 19.16 13.63
N ARG A 163 1.40 19.66 14.82
CA ARG A 163 0.05 20.16 15.04
C ARG A 163 -0.19 21.48 14.33
N GLY A 164 -1.29 21.55 13.56
CA GLY A 164 -1.66 22.72 12.80
C GLY A 164 -0.78 22.97 11.55
N THR A 165 0.21 22.15 11.28
CA THR A 165 1.09 22.26 10.11
C THR A 165 0.51 21.50 8.93
N GLY A 166 0.41 22.15 7.78
CA GLY A 166 -0.04 21.53 6.53
C GLY A 166 -1.48 21.01 6.57
N VAL A 167 -2.40 21.84 7.06
CA VAL A 167 -3.81 21.49 7.20
C VAL A 167 -4.51 21.41 5.86
N VAL A 168 -5.28 20.34 5.65
CA VAL A 168 -6.26 20.21 4.56
C VAL A 168 -7.61 19.93 5.22
N SER A 169 -8.58 20.83 5.07
CA SER A 169 -9.91 20.63 5.65
C SER A 169 -10.66 19.47 4.99
N GLN A 170 -11.62 18.90 5.70
CA GLN A 170 -12.49 17.85 5.17
C GLN A 170 -13.20 18.29 3.89
N GLN A 171 -13.70 19.53 3.85
CA GLN A 171 -14.34 20.09 2.67
C GLN A 171 -13.39 20.12 1.48
N ALA A 172 -12.18 20.68 1.63
CA ALA A 172 -11.19 20.71 0.57
C ALA A 172 -10.78 19.30 0.12
N ALA A 173 -10.64 18.36 1.07
CA ALA A 173 -10.33 16.96 0.75
C ALA A 173 -11.41 16.30 -0.11
N HIS A 174 -12.69 16.60 0.13
CA HIS A 174 -13.80 16.16 -0.72
C HIS A 174 -13.80 16.84 -2.09
N GLU A 175 -13.65 18.16 -2.14
CA GLU A 175 -13.74 18.94 -3.38
C GLU A 175 -12.64 18.58 -4.38
N ILE A 176 -11.41 18.32 -3.91
CA ILE A 176 -10.29 17.90 -4.77
C ILE A 176 -10.16 16.38 -4.94
N GLY A 177 -11.02 15.61 -4.27
CA GLY A 177 -11.07 14.16 -4.40
C GLY A 177 -9.84 13.46 -3.81
N LEU A 178 -9.37 13.87 -2.61
CA LEU A 178 -8.28 13.17 -1.93
C LEU A 178 -8.66 11.72 -1.64
N VAL A 179 -7.65 10.85 -1.66
CA VAL A 179 -7.82 9.41 -1.44
C VAL A 179 -6.85 8.87 -0.39
N GLY A 180 -7.15 7.68 0.11
CA GLY A 180 -6.28 6.93 0.99
C GLY A 180 -6.04 7.61 2.34
N LEU A 181 -4.84 7.45 2.87
CA LEU A 181 -4.46 7.95 4.20
C LEU A 181 -4.65 9.47 4.34
N VAL A 182 -4.32 10.24 3.31
CA VAL A 182 -4.45 11.72 3.36
C VAL A 182 -5.91 12.16 3.46
N ALA A 183 -6.81 11.50 2.73
CA ALA A 183 -8.25 11.75 2.83
C ALA A 183 -8.77 11.40 4.22
N ARG A 184 -8.40 10.21 4.73
CA ARG A 184 -8.80 9.77 6.07
C ARG A 184 -8.25 10.63 7.19
N ALA A 185 -7.06 11.22 7.02
CA ALA A 185 -6.50 12.18 7.98
C ALA A 185 -7.30 13.49 8.06
N SER A 186 -8.08 13.82 7.02
CA SER A 186 -8.99 14.98 6.94
C SER A 186 -10.46 14.61 7.23
N GLY A 187 -10.73 13.46 7.82
CA GLY A 187 -12.10 13.04 8.18
C GLY A 187 -12.91 12.38 7.07
N VAL A 188 -12.32 12.13 5.90
CA VAL A 188 -13.01 11.47 4.78
C VAL A 188 -12.92 9.95 4.95
N ALA A 189 -14.03 9.32 5.32
CA ALA A 189 -14.11 7.90 5.68
C ALA A 189 -14.14 6.98 4.45
N VAL A 190 -13.04 6.92 3.69
CA VAL A 190 -12.92 6.09 2.47
C VAL A 190 -11.72 5.17 2.55
N ASP A 191 -11.97 3.85 2.52
CA ASP A 191 -10.97 2.78 2.40
C ASP A 191 -11.58 1.65 1.58
N THR A 192 -10.92 1.25 0.50
CA THR A 192 -11.47 0.21 -0.40
C THR A 192 -11.49 -1.16 0.25
N ARG A 193 -10.68 -1.41 1.28
CA ARG A 193 -10.73 -2.64 2.08
C ARG A 193 -12.03 -2.77 2.86
N SER A 194 -12.65 -1.64 3.24
CA SER A 194 -13.93 -1.61 3.96
C SER A 194 -15.11 -1.43 3.01
N SER A 195 -15.01 -0.53 2.01
CA SER A 195 -16.12 -0.21 1.09
C SER A 195 -16.31 -1.27 -0.01
N ARG A 196 -15.25 -1.98 -0.37
CA ARG A 196 -15.22 -3.08 -1.36
C ARG A 196 -14.34 -4.22 -0.89
N PRO A 197 -14.71 -4.91 0.20
CA PRO A 197 -13.81 -5.81 0.95
C PRO A 197 -13.32 -7.02 0.14
N GLY A 198 -13.99 -7.37 -0.95
CA GLY A 198 -13.69 -8.58 -1.67
C GLY A 198 -13.80 -9.82 -0.75
N ARG A 199 -13.16 -10.92 -1.14
CA ARG A 199 -13.19 -12.17 -0.35
C ARG A 199 -12.29 -12.08 0.89
N VAL A 200 -11.13 -11.44 0.78
CA VAL A 200 -10.12 -11.36 1.85
C VAL A 200 -10.61 -10.55 3.03
N HIS A 201 -11.01 -9.29 2.78
CA HIS A 201 -11.48 -8.40 3.85
C HIS A 201 -12.95 -8.67 4.22
N GLY A 202 -13.70 -9.40 3.39
CA GLY A 202 -15.00 -9.96 3.77
C GLY A 202 -14.86 -11.08 4.81
N ALA A 203 -13.84 -11.93 4.67
CA ALA A 203 -13.55 -12.99 5.65
C ALA A 203 -12.80 -12.46 6.89
N HIS A 204 -11.90 -11.50 6.72
CA HIS A 204 -11.10 -10.88 7.78
C HIS A 204 -11.15 -9.35 7.66
N PRO A 205 -12.17 -8.70 8.27
CA PRO A 205 -12.36 -7.26 8.15
C PRO A 205 -11.22 -6.44 8.76
N VAL A 206 -10.95 -5.28 8.15
CA VAL A 206 -10.08 -4.23 8.69
C VAL A 206 -10.93 -3.08 9.24
N ALA A 207 -10.46 -2.42 10.29
CA ALA A 207 -11.11 -1.24 10.81
C ALA A 207 -10.89 -0.03 9.87
N LEU A 208 -11.95 0.72 9.62
CA LEU A 208 -11.85 2.02 8.95
C LEU A 208 -11.37 3.06 9.96
N LEU A 209 -10.16 3.56 9.75
CA LEU A 209 -9.51 4.52 10.65
C LEU A 209 -9.53 5.92 10.02
N THR A 210 -9.92 6.92 10.82
CA THR A 210 -9.92 8.33 10.43
C THR A 210 -9.31 9.20 11.54
N GLU A 211 -8.84 10.38 11.15
CA GLU A 211 -8.52 11.54 11.98
C GLU A 211 -9.24 12.75 11.38
N GLU A 212 -9.36 13.85 12.11
CA GLU A 212 -10.24 14.96 11.68
C GLU A 212 -9.49 16.25 11.37
N THR A 213 -8.27 16.44 11.94
CA THR A 213 -7.58 17.73 11.88
C THR A 213 -6.92 18.01 10.53
N GLY A 214 -6.71 16.99 9.68
CA GLY A 214 -6.14 17.14 8.34
C GLY A 214 -4.71 17.67 8.28
N ASP A 215 -4.01 17.77 9.40
CA ASP A 215 -2.65 18.28 9.53
C ASP A 215 -1.59 17.16 9.49
N CYS A 216 -0.33 17.52 9.59
CA CYS A 216 0.77 16.57 9.67
C CYS A 216 0.63 15.63 10.88
N TRP A 217 0.06 16.12 12.00
CA TRP A 217 -0.18 15.33 13.20
C TRP A 217 -1.21 14.23 12.96
N ALA A 218 -2.31 14.55 12.29
CA ALA A 218 -3.31 13.56 11.90
C ALA A 218 -2.73 12.49 10.98
N ARG A 219 -1.95 12.90 9.96
CA ARG A 219 -1.31 11.98 9.03
C ARG A 219 -0.25 11.09 9.72
N LEU A 220 0.49 11.62 10.69
CA LEU A 220 1.42 10.85 11.53
C LEU A 220 0.69 9.79 12.35
N ARG A 221 -0.31 10.20 13.13
CA ARG A 221 -1.07 9.31 14.02
C ARG A 221 -1.80 8.22 13.24
N LEU A 222 -2.40 8.60 12.11
CA LEU A 222 -3.12 7.63 11.29
C LEU A 222 -2.20 6.54 10.73
N ARG A 223 -0.95 6.88 10.34
CA ARG A 223 0.05 5.89 9.95
C ARG A 223 0.37 4.90 11.08
N MET A 224 0.52 5.40 12.30
CA MET A 224 0.77 4.54 13.46
C MET A 224 -0.40 3.58 13.68
N ARG A 225 -1.63 4.09 13.66
CA ARG A 225 -2.85 3.29 13.83
C ARG A 225 -3.06 2.28 12.69
N GLU A 226 -2.73 2.64 11.45
CA GLU A 226 -2.79 1.72 10.32
C GLU A 226 -1.76 0.59 10.42
N ILE A 227 -0.57 0.86 10.97
CA ILE A 227 0.41 -0.19 11.28
C ILE A 227 -0.16 -1.15 12.34
N ASP A 228 -0.72 -0.65 13.43
CA ASP A 228 -1.32 -1.47 14.47
C ASP A 228 -2.45 -2.35 13.91
N GLU A 229 -3.30 -1.78 13.07
CA GLU A 229 -4.39 -2.51 12.41
C GLU A 229 -3.86 -3.58 11.44
N SER A 230 -2.85 -3.27 10.65
CA SER A 230 -2.20 -4.25 9.76
C SER A 230 -1.55 -5.39 10.54
N VAL A 231 -0.88 -5.10 11.66
CA VAL A 231 -0.28 -6.12 12.53
C VAL A 231 -1.36 -6.99 13.19
N ARG A 232 -2.48 -6.38 13.64
CA ARG A 232 -3.64 -7.11 14.16
C ARG A 232 -4.20 -8.07 13.09
N TRP A 233 -4.42 -7.55 11.88
CA TRP A 233 -4.96 -8.33 10.75
C TRP A 233 -4.02 -9.47 10.36
N LEU A 234 -2.72 -9.20 10.21
CA LEU A 234 -1.70 -10.21 9.92
C LEU A 234 -1.71 -11.32 10.98
N THR A 235 -1.74 -10.95 12.26
CA THR A 235 -1.78 -11.90 13.37
C THR A 235 -3.02 -12.78 13.29
N GLN A 236 -4.19 -12.20 13.05
CA GLN A 236 -5.46 -12.92 12.92
C GLN A 236 -5.42 -13.94 11.77
N VAL A 237 -4.97 -13.54 10.59
CA VAL A 237 -4.89 -14.43 9.42
C VAL A 237 -3.86 -15.54 9.62
N LEU A 238 -2.68 -15.21 10.17
CA LEU A 238 -1.62 -16.18 10.41
C LEU A 238 -1.97 -17.20 11.51
N GLN A 239 -2.84 -16.83 12.46
CA GLN A 239 -3.32 -17.74 13.52
C GLN A 239 -4.56 -18.54 13.12
N ALA A 240 -5.24 -18.18 12.04
CA ALA A 240 -6.47 -18.83 11.65
C ALA A 240 -6.27 -20.34 11.43
N SER A 241 -7.09 -21.14 12.11
CA SER A 241 -7.10 -22.60 11.97
C SER A 241 -7.86 -23.01 10.71
N GLY A 242 -7.48 -24.15 10.13
CA GLY A 242 -8.18 -24.71 8.96
C GLY A 242 -7.82 -24.06 7.62
N LEU A 243 -6.91 -23.07 7.58
CA LEU A 243 -6.41 -22.46 6.35
C LEU A 243 -5.04 -23.05 5.97
N ASP A 244 -4.95 -23.65 4.80
CA ASP A 244 -3.68 -24.06 4.20
C ASP A 244 -3.09 -22.95 3.34
N LEU A 245 -2.29 -22.10 3.96
CA LEU A 245 -1.57 -21.02 3.26
C LEU A 245 -0.27 -21.51 2.59
N SER A 246 0.08 -22.79 2.69
CA SER A 246 1.30 -23.35 2.08
C SER A 246 1.14 -23.60 0.58
N ALA A 247 -0.09 -23.74 0.09
CA ALA A 247 -0.37 -23.94 -1.32
C ALA A 247 0.09 -22.73 -2.15
N ALA A 248 1.22 -22.90 -2.84
CA ALA A 248 1.89 -21.82 -3.53
C ALA A 248 1.23 -21.46 -4.87
N SER A 249 0.56 -22.40 -5.55
CA SER A 249 0.31 -22.18 -6.97
C SER A 249 -0.93 -22.88 -7.47
N GLN A 250 -1.81 -22.09 -8.04
CA GLN A 250 -2.79 -22.56 -9.00
C GLN A 250 -2.23 -22.40 -10.43
N ARG A 251 -2.84 -23.08 -11.40
CA ARG A 251 -2.44 -22.98 -12.80
C ARG A 251 -2.70 -21.57 -13.31
N ALA A 252 -1.72 -20.93 -13.90
CA ALA A 252 -1.90 -19.64 -14.56
C ALA A 252 -2.95 -19.77 -15.67
N PRO A 253 -3.78 -18.74 -15.92
CA PRO A 253 -4.66 -18.71 -17.07
C PRO A 253 -3.86 -18.94 -18.36
N GLU A 254 -4.44 -19.64 -19.33
CA GLU A 254 -3.78 -19.88 -20.62
C GLU A 254 -4.00 -18.73 -21.60
N ARG A 255 -5.17 -18.09 -21.52
CA ARG A 255 -5.58 -16.98 -22.40
C ARG A 255 -6.58 -16.09 -21.68
N LEU A 256 -6.68 -14.85 -22.17
CA LEU A 256 -7.73 -13.92 -21.78
C LEU A 256 -8.92 -14.07 -22.73
N LEU A 257 -10.11 -13.78 -22.23
CA LEU A 257 -11.32 -13.77 -23.05
C LEU A 257 -11.35 -12.51 -23.94
N PRO A 258 -11.87 -12.63 -25.17
CA PRO A 258 -12.00 -11.49 -26.06
C PRO A 258 -13.10 -10.51 -25.64
N ASP A 259 -12.95 -9.25 -26.05
CA ASP A 259 -13.94 -8.18 -25.90
C ASP A 259 -14.43 -8.01 -24.43
N ARG A 260 -13.48 -7.94 -23.48
CA ARG A 260 -13.74 -7.77 -22.05
C ARG A 260 -13.08 -6.51 -21.50
N LEU A 261 -13.76 -5.87 -20.57
CA LEU A 261 -13.23 -4.78 -19.75
C LEU A 261 -13.19 -5.20 -18.28
N CYS A 262 -12.07 -4.95 -17.61
CA CYS A 262 -11.92 -5.14 -16.17
C CYS A 262 -11.40 -3.86 -15.51
N VAL A 263 -12.03 -3.47 -14.41
CA VAL A 263 -11.54 -2.43 -13.51
C VAL A 263 -11.15 -3.10 -12.18
N SER A 264 -9.86 -3.11 -11.89
CA SER A 264 -9.32 -3.64 -10.64
C SER A 264 -8.95 -2.50 -9.71
N VAL A 265 -9.37 -2.59 -8.44
CA VAL A 265 -9.06 -1.60 -7.40
C VAL A 265 -8.46 -2.32 -6.19
N ARG A 266 -7.30 -1.83 -5.72
CA ARG A 266 -6.65 -2.36 -4.50
C ARG A 266 -6.14 -1.21 -3.64
N GLU A 267 -6.41 -1.28 -2.33
CA GLU A 267 -5.93 -0.26 -1.38
C GLU A 267 -4.44 -0.46 -1.11
N GLY A 268 -3.61 0.34 -1.76
CA GLY A 268 -2.19 0.44 -1.46
C GLY A 268 -1.91 1.31 -0.22
N VAL A 269 -0.64 1.53 0.10
CA VAL A 269 -0.20 2.33 1.25
C VAL A 269 -0.65 3.81 1.16
N ARG A 270 -0.76 4.34 -0.06
CA ARG A 270 -1.15 5.75 -0.33
C ARG A 270 -2.63 5.91 -0.63
N GLY A 271 -3.34 4.81 -0.91
CA GLY A 271 -4.75 4.80 -1.30
C GLY A 271 -5.04 3.80 -2.42
N PRO A 272 -6.20 3.91 -3.07
CA PRO A 272 -6.64 2.97 -4.10
C PRO A 272 -5.77 3.06 -5.35
N VAL A 273 -5.13 1.95 -5.71
CA VAL A 273 -4.52 1.72 -7.01
C VAL A 273 -5.59 1.19 -7.94
N VAL A 274 -5.90 1.92 -9.01
CA VAL A 274 -6.90 1.53 -10.01
C VAL A 274 -6.21 1.13 -11.30
N GLN A 275 -6.60 -0.02 -11.84
CA GLN A 275 -6.12 -0.49 -13.15
C GLN A 275 -7.32 -0.82 -14.02
N VAL A 276 -7.36 -0.24 -15.21
CA VAL A 276 -8.40 -0.46 -16.22
C VAL A 276 -7.77 -1.19 -17.40
N ILE A 277 -8.30 -2.36 -17.73
CA ILE A 277 -7.71 -3.26 -18.72
C ILE A 277 -8.81 -3.74 -19.67
N GLU A 278 -8.55 -3.61 -20.95
CA GLU A 278 -9.47 -4.04 -22.00
C GLU A 278 -8.78 -5.02 -22.96
N THR A 279 -9.51 -6.08 -23.34
CA THR A 279 -9.06 -7.07 -24.31
C THR A 279 -9.77 -6.89 -25.65
N GLY A 280 -9.02 -7.06 -26.73
CA GLY A 280 -9.53 -7.07 -28.10
C GLY A 280 -10.14 -8.43 -28.48
N ARG A 281 -10.57 -8.54 -29.75
CA ARG A 281 -11.24 -9.73 -30.32
C ARG A 281 -10.39 -11.00 -30.28
N ASP A 282 -9.09 -10.88 -30.18
CA ASP A 282 -8.13 -11.99 -30.07
C ASP A 282 -7.69 -12.30 -28.64
N GLY A 283 -8.19 -11.55 -27.65
CA GLY A 283 -7.79 -11.64 -26.26
C GLY A 283 -6.47 -10.93 -25.93
N SER A 284 -5.86 -10.21 -26.89
CA SER A 284 -4.72 -9.32 -26.60
C SER A 284 -5.17 -8.07 -25.85
N LEU A 285 -4.25 -7.40 -25.12
CA LEU A 285 -4.57 -6.13 -24.49
C LEU A 285 -4.63 -5.02 -25.54
N VAL A 286 -5.76 -4.30 -25.59
CA VAL A 286 -5.94 -3.12 -26.44
C VAL A 286 -5.92 -1.84 -25.64
N HIS A 287 -6.20 -1.91 -24.34
CA HIS A 287 -6.13 -0.79 -23.43
C HIS A 287 -5.57 -1.21 -22.07
N TYR A 288 -4.67 -0.40 -21.52
CA TYR A 288 -4.17 -0.52 -20.14
C TYR A 288 -3.98 0.87 -19.56
N LYS A 289 -4.71 1.17 -18.51
CA LYS A 289 -4.61 2.42 -17.77
C LYS A 289 -4.41 2.17 -16.30
N VAL A 290 -3.56 2.99 -15.70
CA VAL A 290 -3.27 2.96 -14.26
C VAL A 290 -3.57 4.32 -13.68
N GLN A 291 -4.26 4.34 -12.53
CA GLN A 291 -4.41 5.54 -11.71
C GLN A 291 -3.78 5.28 -10.35
N ASP A 292 -2.67 5.97 -10.09
CA ASP A 292 -1.99 5.99 -8.80
C ASP A 292 -2.72 6.95 -7.85
N PRO A 293 -2.86 6.62 -6.56
CA PRO A 293 -3.48 7.51 -5.58
C PRO A 293 -2.75 8.86 -5.42
N SER A 294 -1.46 8.94 -5.78
CA SER A 294 -0.72 10.20 -5.71
C SER A 294 -1.23 11.24 -6.72
N LEU A 295 -1.89 10.80 -7.81
CA LEU A 295 -2.42 11.72 -8.84
C LEU A 295 -3.34 12.77 -8.22
N GLN A 296 -4.33 12.37 -7.41
CA GLN A 296 -5.22 13.30 -6.72
C GLN A 296 -4.51 13.99 -5.55
N ASN A 297 -3.67 13.25 -4.82
CA ASN A 297 -3.08 13.73 -3.58
C ASN A 297 -2.00 14.82 -3.77
N TRP A 298 -1.41 14.96 -4.96
CA TRP A 298 -0.48 16.06 -5.26
C TRP A 298 -1.13 17.45 -5.12
N PHE A 299 -2.42 17.59 -5.48
CA PHE A 299 -3.16 18.84 -5.26
C PHE A 299 -3.37 19.10 -3.77
N GLY A 300 -3.61 18.05 -2.98
CA GLY A 300 -3.70 18.16 -1.52
C GLY A 300 -2.41 18.66 -0.89
N LEU A 301 -1.24 18.18 -1.34
CA LEU A 301 0.04 18.69 -0.90
C LEU A 301 0.21 20.18 -1.28
N ALA A 302 -0.15 20.55 -2.50
CA ALA A 302 -0.07 21.94 -2.96
C ALA A 302 -0.95 22.89 -2.12
N LEU A 303 -2.09 22.42 -1.62
CA LEU A 303 -2.91 23.17 -0.65
C LEU A 303 -2.27 23.19 0.74
N ALA A 304 -1.81 22.04 1.21
CA ALA A 304 -1.26 21.87 2.56
C ALA A 304 -0.03 22.76 2.85
N VAL A 305 0.75 23.11 1.83
CA VAL A 305 1.96 23.94 2.02
C VAL A 305 1.68 25.44 2.05
N ARG A 306 0.45 25.86 1.77
CA ARG A 306 0.07 27.28 1.85
C ARG A 306 -0.01 27.74 3.31
N ASP A 307 0.33 28.98 3.53
CA ASP A 307 0.25 29.63 4.84
C ASP A 307 1.06 28.92 5.94
N ASN A 308 2.13 28.23 5.53
CA ASN A 308 3.11 27.59 6.43
C ASN A 308 4.51 28.20 6.20
N GLU A 309 5.40 27.99 7.16
CA GLU A 309 6.80 28.40 7.05
C GLU A 309 7.54 27.54 6.01
N ILE A 310 8.61 28.13 5.42
CA ILE A 310 9.45 27.39 4.45
C ILE A 310 10.02 26.10 5.09
N SER A 311 10.35 26.16 6.38
CA SER A 311 10.84 25.03 7.18
C SER A 311 9.82 23.91 7.39
N ASP A 312 8.54 24.15 7.11
CA ASP A 312 7.48 23.17 7.26
C ASP A 312 7.27 22.32 5.99
N PHE A 313 7.82 22.78 4.86
CA PHE A 313 7.66 22.06 3.59
C PHE A 313 8.14 20.58 3.65
N PRO A 314 9.34 20.26 4.20
CA PRO A 314 9.77 18.86 4.31
C PRO A 314 8.77 18.00 5.08
N ILE A 315 8.25 18.49 6.20
CA ILE A 315 7.28 17.78 7.05
C ILE A 315 5.96 17.57 6.29
N CYS A 316 5.44 18.63 5.65
CA CYS A 316 4.24 18.54 4.81
C CYS A 316 4.45 17.49 3.72
N ASN A 317 5.50 17.61 2.92
CA ASN A 317 5.81 16.70 1.82
C ASN A 317 5.92 15.24 2.31
N LYS A 318 6.72 15.00 3.34
CA LYS A 318 6.92 13.66 3.88
C LYS A 318 5.64 13.10 4.54
N SER A 319 4.78 13.95 5.11
CA SER A 319 3.51 13.50 5.68
C SER A 319 2.52 12.98 4.63
N PHE A 320 2.57 13.48 3.40
CA PHE A 320 1.82 12.92 2.27
C PHE A 320 2.48 11.68 1.70
N ASP A 321 3.81 11.66 1.62
CA ASP A 321 4.63 10.54 1.14
C ASP A 321 4.25 10.07 -0.27
N LEU A 322 4.07 11.00 -1.20
CA LEU A 322 3.57 10.74 -2.55
C LEU A 322 4.62 10.11 -3.47
N SER A 323 4.16 9.43 -4.51
CA SER A 323 4.99 8.80 -5.53
C SER A 323 5.02 9.65 -6.80
N TYR A 324 6.21 10.10 -7.22
CA TYR A 324 6.41 10.68 -8.54
C TYR A 324 6.24 9.63 -9.63
N CYS A 325 6.88 8.47 -9.45
CA CYS A 325 6.84 7.37 -10.44
C CYS A 325 5.42 6.86 -10.68
N GLY A 326 4.58 6.78 -9.64
CA GLY A 326 3.19 6.36 -9.77
C GLY A 326 2.32 7.38 -10.47
N ASN A 327 2.59 8.67 -10.24
CA ASN A 327 1.89 9.75 -10.93
C ASN A 327 2.27 9.84 -12.40
N ASP A 328 3.54 9.68 -12.71
CA ASP A 328 4.09 9.98 -14.05
C ASP A 328 3.99 8.79 -15.02
N LEU A 329 3.95 7.53 -14.51
CA LEU A 329 3.83 6.24 -15.23
C LEU A 329 4.96 5.93 -16.23
#